data_fe78b2b7a8731e7df34cd970f6863a87
#
_entry.id   fe78b2b7a8731e7df34cd970f6863a87
#
_cell.length_a   1.000
_cell.length_b   1.000
_cell.length_c   1.000
_cell.angle_alpha   90.00
_cell.angle_beta   90.00
_cell.angle_gamma   90.00
#
_symmetry.space_group_name_H-M   'P 1'
#
loop_
_entity.id
_entity.type
_entity.pdbx_description
1 polymer ?
#
loop_
_entity_poly.entity_id
_entity_poly.type
_entity_poly.pdbx_seq_one_letter_code
_entity_poly.pdbx_strand_id
1 'polypeptide(L)'
;MPQATPAGIDNSSTRFSFPAVRRKKVTAAFDGGRITSDGGVLLLAKAEREMGICSQLAACIADRRDPSRVIHALDDILRARIFAIACGYEDADDLDTLRDDPGFRLALSKLPGSGAGLVSQPTMSRWENAPTTRELAKLMAAMICIYCSSYPTAPEAVTLDIDDTCDVVHGYQQLSFWNGHYGERCFLPIHVYDTATGRPVAMLLRTGKTPSGAEAAGHIRRLLRHIRRHWPTTHITIRGDGHYGRPEVMDFCEANGVDYILGLPTNSVLRADPKIVTVADVCATRRAEEQRPALRLFAETSYAAKSWKQKRRVVARTEASTMGMDIRFVVTSLTDPAAEDIYEVHYCARGNAENLIKLHKSQLCSDRTSCRSANANQMRLILHTAAFWLMWRVQQEVPKTAALATAEFATLRVRLLKVAARVIETASRIRVAFASACPDADIFRTIAIALKTAPT
;
A
#
# COMPACT_ATOMS: atom_id res chain seq x y z
N MET A 1 -51.15 0.95 12.47
CA MET A 1 -51.27 2.25 11.81
C MET A 1 -49.90 2.62 11.28
N PRO A 2 -49.72 2.78 9.96
CA PRO A 2 -48.42 3.21 9.43
C PRO A 2 -48.23 4.67 9.76
N GLN A 3 -47.08 5.00 10.41
CA GLN A 3 -46.66 6.38 10.62
C GLN A 3 -46.33 6.99 9.25
N ALA A 4 -46.98 8.10 8.95
CA ALA A 4 -46.70 8.91 7.77
C ALA A 4 -45.25 9.44 7.88
N THR A 5 -44.45 9.13 6.89
CA THR A 5 -43.13 9.76 6.67
C THR A 5 -43.38 11.27 6.50
N PRO A 6 -42.69 12.15 7.25
CA PRO A 6 -42.86 13.58 7.03
C PRO A 6 -42.41 13.92 5.61
N ALA A 7 -43.26 14.63 4.90
CA ALA A 7 -42.93 15.18 3.59
C ALA A 7 -41.61 15.95 3.68
N GLY A 8 -40.58 15.52 2.92
CA GLY A 8 -39.32 16.19 2.90
C GLY A 8 -39.50 17.65 2.50
N ILE A 9 -39.20 18.54 3.41
CA ILE A 9 -39.08 19.97 3.10
C ILE A 9 -37.96 20.05 2.05
N ASP A 10 -38.28 20.48 0.86
CA ASP A 10 -37.28 20.80 -0.17
C ASP A 10 -36.46 22.01 0.32
N ASN A 11 -35.40 21.69 1.06
CA ASN A 11 -34.50 22.68 1.68
C ASN A 11 -33.54 23.33 0.66
N SER A 12 -33.62 22.94 -0.62
CA SER A 12 -32.68 23.40 -1.66
C SER A 12 -32.78 24.91 -1.95
N SER A 13 -33.93 25.52 -1.65
CA SER A 13 -34.18 26.96 -1.90
C SER A 13 -34.07 27.85 -0.66
N THR A 14 -33.88 27.28 0.53
CA THR A 14 -33.80 28.08 1.76
C THR A 14 -32.48 28.86 1.81
N ARG A 15 -32.57 30.17 1.65
CA ARG A 15 -31.43 31.08 1.72
C ARG A 15 -31.04 31.33 3.18
N PHE A 16 -29.76 31.36 3.45
CA PHE A 16 -29.19 31.77 4.72
C PHE A 16 -28.09 32.81 4.49
N SER A 17 -27.69 33.53 5.55
CA SER A 17 -26.81 34.69 5.43
C SER A 17 -25.54 34.48 6.24
N PHE A 18 -24.46 35.05 5.73
CA PHE A 18 -23.18 35.20 6.43
C PHE A 18 -22.91 36.66 6.72
N PRO A 19 -21.93 37.00 7.58
CA PRO A 19 -21.52 38.39 7.80
C PRO A 19 -21.21 39.09 6.50
N ALA A 20 -21.66 40.36 6.41
CA ALA A 20 -21.43 41.17 5.21
C ALA A 20 -19.93 41.42 5.00
N VAL A 21 -19.51 41.42 3.75
CA VAL A 21 -18.16 41.82 3.35
C VAL A 21 -18.19 43.27 2.84
N ARG A 22 -17.64 44.16 3.63
CA ARG A 22 -17.75 45.63 3.40
C ARG A 22 -19.24 46.03 3.35
N ARG A 23 -19.71 46.55 2.23
CA ARG A 23 -21.12 46.96 2.03
C ARG A 23 -21.98 45.88 1.37
N LYS A 24 -21.41 44.69 1.05
CA LYS A 24 -22.13 43.61 0.32
C LYS A 24 -22.71 42.58 1.28
N LYS A 25 -24.01 42.38 1.21
CA LYS A 25 -24.68 41.27 1.92
C LYS A 25 -24.22 39.93 1.31
N VAL A 26 -23.94 38.96 2.15
CA VAL A 26 -23.56 37.60 1.72
C VAL A 26 -24.73 36.67 2.02
N THR A 27 -25.26 36.06 0.97
CA THR A 27 -26.31 35.03 1.07
C THR A 27 -25.85 33.74 0.43
N ALA A 28 -26.31 32.59 0.96
CA ALA A 28 -26.01 31.30 0.43
C ALA A 28 -27.25 30.41 0.37
N ALA A 29 -27.24 29.42 -0.53
CA ALA A 29 -28.26 28.41 -0.63
C ALA A 29 -27.63 27.15 -1.23
N PHE A 30 -28.28 25.98 -1.08
CA PHE A 30 -27.87 24.71 -1.71
C PHE A 30 -28.50 24.55 -3.11
N ASP A 31 -28.29 25.55 -3.96
CA ASP A 31 -28.84 25.65 -5.33
C ASP A 31 -27.75 25.61 -6.42
N GLY A 32 -26.48 25.25 -6.05
CA GLY A 32 -25.32 25.21 -6.95
C GLY A 32 -25.39 24.11 -8.03
N GLY A 33 -26.40 23.25 -8.00
CA GLY A 33 -26.54 22.09 -8.88
C GLY A 33 -25.67 20.90 -8.45
N ARG A 34 -25.35 20.00 -9.37
CA ARG A 34 -24.58 18.79 -9.09
C ARG A 34 -23.10 19.08 -9.00
N ILE A 35 -22.60 19.20 -7.80
CA ILE A 35 -21.19 19.48 -7.50
C ILE A 35 -20.61 18.29 -6.75
N THR A 36 -19.41 17.87 -7.12
CA THR A 36 -18.57 16.93 -6.37
C THR A 36 -17.40 17.66 -5.75
N SER A 37 -16.97 17.25 -4.57
CA SER A 37 -15.69 17.67 -3.97
C SER A 37 -14.53 16.81 -4.46
N ASP A 38 -14.81 15.70 -5.13
CA ASP A 38 -13.88 14.63 -5.49
C ASP A 38 -13.72 14.51 -7.02
N GLY A 39 -13.69 15.62 -7.74
CA GLY A 39 -13.58 15.60 -9.20
C GLY A 39 -12.36 14.86 -9.73
N GLY A 40 -11.29 14.76 -8.94
CA GLY A 40 -10.09 14.00 -9.27
C GLY A 40 -10.26 12.48 -9.22
N VAL A 41 -11.39 11.95 -8.74
CA VAL A 41 -11.74 10.52 -8.86
C VAL A 41 -11.71 10.06 -10.32
N LEU A 42 -11.89 10.98 -11.27
CA LEU A 42 -11.76 10.70 -12.71
C LEU A 42 -10.33 10.32 -13.13
N LEU A 43 -9.30 10.78 -12.43
CA LEU A 43 -7.92 10.33 -12.64
C LEU A 43 -7.77 8.87 -12.22
N LEU A 44 -8.35 8.49 -11.06
CA LEU A 44 -8.38 7.10 -10.60
C LEU A 44 -9.12 6.21 -11.59
N ALA A 45 -10.25 6.68 -12.14
CA ALA A 45 -11.01 5.94 -13.15
C ALA A 45 -10.19 5.71 -14.43
N LYS A 46 -9.35 6.66 -14.83
CA LYS A 46 -8.44 6.48 -15.99
C LYS A 46 -7.33 5.48 -15.65
N ALA A 47 -6.70 5.60 -14.49
CA ALA A 47 -5.70 4.66 -14.01
C ALA A 47 -6.25 3.22 -13.93
N GLU A 48 -7.47 3.07 -13.42
CA GLU A 48 -8.14 1.76 -13.34
C GLU A 48 -8.44 1.17 -14.73
N ARG A 49 -8.92 1.98 -15.68
CA ARG A 49 -9.15 1.50 -17.06
C ARG A 49 -7.87 1.00 -17.73
N GLU A 50 -6.72 1.61 -17.43
CA GLU A 50 -5.42 1.18 -17.94
C GLU A 50 -4.94 -0.10 -17.24
N MET A 51 -5.07 -0.19 -15.92
CA MET A 51 -4.54 -1.29 -15.11
C MET A 51 -5.48 -2.50 -15.02
N GLY A 52 -6.80 -2.30 -15.13
CA GLY A 52 -7.81 -3.36 -15.04
C GLY A 52 -7.81 -4.10 -13.70
N ILE A 53 -7.47 -3.44 -12.60
CA ILE A 53 -7.34 -4.06 -11.27
C ILE A 53 -8.67 -4.65 -10.82
N CYS A 54 -9.75 -3.88 -10.91
CA CYS A 54 -11.07 -4.31 -10.41
C CYS A 54 -11.60 -5.52 -11.16
N SER A 55 -11.44 -5.59 -12.47
CA SER A 55 -11.86 -6.74 -13.27
C SER A 55 -11.04 -8.00 -12.96
N GLN A 56 -9.71 -7.86 -12.78
CA GLN A 56 -8.85 -8.96 -12.37
C GLN A 56 -9.21 -9.50 -10.98
N LEU A 57 -9.49 -8.62 -10.02
CA LEU A 57 -9.92 -9.02 -8.68
C LEU A 57 -11.33 -9.64 -8.70
N ALA A 58 -12.28 -9.07 -9.45
CA ALA A 58 -13.62 -9.63 -9.60
C ALA A 58 -13.61 -11.05 -10.16
N ALA A 59 -12.74 -11.33 -11.12
CA ALA A 59 -12.59 -12.67 -11.71
C ALA A 59 -12.11 -13.74 -10.70
N CYS A 60 -11.56 -13.33 -9.55
CA CYS A 60 -11.11 -14.25 -8.49
C CYS A 60 -12.25 -14.72 -7.57
N ILE A 61 -13.38 -14.03 -7.55
CA ILE A 61 -14.49 -14.24 -6.63
C ILE A 61 -15.70 -14.78 -7.41
N ALA A 62 -16.28 -15.86 -6.93
CA ALA A 62 -17.52 -16.38 -7.52
C ALA A 62 -18.71 -15.49 -7.10
N ASP A 63 -19.39 -14.92 -8.07
CA ASP A 63 -20.65 -14.23 -7.80
C ASP A 63 -21.78 -15.27 -7.61
N ARG A 64 -22.20 -15.42 -6.37
CA ARG A 64 -23.23 -16.42 -5.95
C ARG A 64 -24.63 -15.82 -5.93
N ARG A 65 -24.80 -14.57 -6.40
CA ARG A 65 -26.11 -13.91 -6.46
C ARG A 65 -26.91 -14.45 -7.63
N ASP A 66 -28.22 -14.40 -7.49
CA ASP A 66 -29.16 -14.66 -8.61
C ASP A 66 -28.94 -13.59 -9.71
N PRO A 67 -28.54 -13.98 -10.93
CA PRO A 67 -28.26 -13.03 -12.01
C PRO A 67 -29.40 -12.06 -12.31
N SER A 68 -30.68 -12.51 -12.13
CA SER A 68 -31.87 -11.69 -12.37
C SER A 68 -32.03 -10.55 -11.34
N ARG A 69 -31.33 -10.62 -10.21
CA ARG A 69 -31.38 -9.65 -9.10
C ARG A 69 -30.11 -8.83 -8.94
N VAL A 70 -29.14 -9.02 -9.81
CA VAL A 70 -27.87 -8.26 -9.77
C VAL A 70 -28.09 -6.86 -10.35
N ILE A 71 -28.04 -5.86 -9.49
CA ILE A 71 -28.12 -4.43 -9.87
C ILE A 71 -26.71 -3.87 -10.18
N HIS A 72 -25.71 -4.28 -9.39
CA HIS A 72 -24.33 -3.85 -9.54
C HIS A 72 -23.46 -5.07 -9.81
N ALA A 73 -22.66 -5.02 -10.88
CA ALA A 73 -21.65 -6.02 -11.18
C ALA A 73 -20.56 -6.01 -10.09
N LEU A 74 -19.85 -7.11 -9.91
CA LEU A 74 -18.86 -7.22 -8.82
C LEU A 74 -17.70 -6.25 -9.01
N ASP A 75 -17.25 -6.05 -10.24
CA ASP A 75 -16.18 -5.09 -10.57
C ASP A 75 -16.60 -3.63 -10.28
N ASP A 76 -17.88 -3.27 -10.50
CA ASP A 76 -18.43 -1.97 -10.11
C ASP A 76 -18.41 -1.78 -8.58
N ILE A 77 -18.74 -2.84 -7.82
CA ILE A 77 -18.72 -2.82 -6.36
C ILE A 77 -17.29 -2.61 -5.85
N LEU A 78 -16.34 -3.37 -6.39
CA LEU A 78 -14.93 -3.24 -6.03
C LEU A 78 -14.39 -1.86 -6.42
N ARG A 79 -14.72 -1.37 -7.60
CA ARG A 79 -14.31 -0.05 -8.10
C ARG A 79 -14.81 1.08 -7.21
N ALA A 80 -16.10 1.04 -6.81
CA ALA A 80 -16.66 2.03 -5.89
C ALA A 80 -15.86 2.09 -4.57
N ARG A 81 -15.56 0.92 -4.00
CA ARG A 81 -14.83 0.83 -2.73
C ARG A 81 -13.38 1.29 -2.84
N ILE A 82 -12.66 0.84 -3.86
CA ILE A 82 -11.26 1.18 -4.07
C ILE A 82 -11.09 2.68 -4.33
N PHE A 83 -11.99 3.29 -5.11
CA PHE A 83 -11.97 4.74 -5.33
C PHE A 83 -12.30 5.52 -4.05
N ALA A 84 -13.25 5.04 -3.25
CA ALA A 84 -13.58 5.64 -1.97
C ALA A 84 -12.35 5.66 -1.04
N ILE A 85 -11.66 4.53 -0.88
CA ILE A 85 -10.43 4.43 -0.07
C ILE A 85 -9.36 5.42 -0.58
N ALA A 86 -9.10 5.46 -1.88
CA ALA A 86 -8.11 6.38 -2.47
C ALA A 86 -8.48 7.86 -2.23
N CYS A 87 -9.78 8.19 -2.27
CA CYS A 87 -10.28 9.53 -1.97
C CYS A 87 -10.35 9.85 -0.47
N GLY A 88 -10.00 8.91 0.44
CA GLY A 88 -9.97 9.10 1.89
C GLY A 88 -11.29 8.79 2.58
N TYR A 89 -12.10 7.92 2.00
CA TYR A 89 -13.30 7.36 2.57
C TYR A 89 -13.04 5.87 2.89
N GLU A 90 -12.43 5.64 4.03
CA GLU A 90 -11.86 4.34 4.38
C GLU A 90 -12.87 3.34 4.91
N ASP A 91 -14.06 3.76 5.29
CA ASP A 91 -15.11 2.86 5.78
C ASP A 91 -16.17 2.53 4.73
N ALA A 92 -16.81 1.38 4.85
CA ALA A 92 -17.88 0.99 3.94
C ALA A 92 -19.12 1.88 4.08
N ASP A 93 -19.33 2.48 5.26
CA ASP A 93 -20.45 3.38 5.56
C ASP A 93 -20.43 4.65 4.71
N ASP A 94 -19.24 5.11 4.33
CA ASP A 94 -19.06 6.27 3.46
C ASP A 94 -19.74 6.10 2.10
N LEU A 95 -19.90 4.87 1.64
CA LEU A 95 -20.54 4.59 0.35
C LEU A 95 -22.01 5.03 0.28
N ASP A 96 -22.72 5.06 1.40
CA ASP A 96 -24.10 5.56 1.41
C ASP A 96 -24.17 7.07 1.13
N THR A 97 -23.15 7.83 1.51
CA THR A 97 -22.98 9.24 1.17
C THR A 97 -22.53 9.41 -0.30
N LEU A 98 -21.58 8.58 -0.74
CA LEU A 98 -20.97 8.68 -2.07
C LEU A 98 -21.86 8.17 -3.21
N ARG A 99 -22.88 7.35 -2.92
CA ARG A 99 -23.70 6.70 -3.95
C ARG A 99 -24.44 7.67 -4.88
N ASP A 100 -24.65 8.90 -4.45
CA ASP A 100 -25.30 9.96 -5.22
C ASP A 100 -24.34 11.05 -5.69
N ASP A 101 -23.04 10.95 -5.34
CA ASP A 101 -22.05 11.89 -5.80
C ASP A 101 -21.86 11.82 -7.33
N PRO A 102 -21.96 12.96 -8.06
CA PRO A 102 -21.92 12.94 -9.52
C PRO A 102 -20.53 12.61 -10.07
N GLY A 103 -19.45 12.90 -9.34
CA GLY A 103 -18.08 12.54 -9.73
C GLY A 103 -17.84 11.06 -9.62
N PHE A 104 -18.26 10.44 -8.51
CA PHE A 104 -18.15 8.98 -8.32
C PHE A 104 -19.04 8.21 -9.31
N ARG A 105 -20.29 8.66 -9.55
CA ARG A 105 -21.15 8.04 -10.59
C ARG A 105 -20.45 8.06 -11.95
N LEU A 106 -19.90 9.20 -12.35
CA LEU A 106 -19.21 9.33 -13.62
C LEU A 106 -17.93 8.47 -13.68
N ALA A 107 -17.16 8.39 -12.60
CA ALA A 107 -15.97 7.55 -12.50
C ALA A 107 -16.30 6.06 -12.67
N LEU A 108 -17.50 5.64 -12.24
CA LEU A 108 -18.02 4.27 -12.42
C LEU A 108 -18.82 4.10 -13.72
N SER A 109 -18.70 5.02 -14.69
CA SER A 109 -19.42 4.99 -15.96
C SER A 109 -20.95 4.99 -15.81
N LYS A 110 -21.48 5.59 -14.75
CA LYS A 110 -22.92 5.81 -14.54
C LYS A 110 -23.27 7.26 -14.91
N LEU A 111 -24.50 7.47 -15.38
CA LEU A 111 -24.99 8.82 -15.65
C LEU A 111 -25.11 9.60 -14.33
N PRO A 112 -24.50 10.79 -14.23
CA PRO A 112 -24.38 11.49 -12.96
C PRO A 112 -25.70 12.05 -12.45
N GLY A 113 -26.67 12.24 -13.35
CA GLY A 113 -27.96 12.85 -13.06
C GLY A 113 -29.13 11.89 -13.12
N SER A 114 -29.22 11.13 -14.20
CA SER A 114 -30.35 10.26 -14.52
C SER A 114 -30.06 8.79 -14.21
N GLY A 115 -28.81 8.42 -13.88
CA GLY A 115 -28.43 7.04 -13.57
C GLY A 115 -28.85 6.56 -12.20
N ALA A 116 -28.87 5.24 -12.02
CA ALA A 116 -29.06 4.62 -10.70
C ALA A 116 -27.90 4.99 -9.74
N GLY A 117 -28.19 5.01 -8.44
CA GLY A 117 -27.18 5.19 -7.38
C GLY A 117 -26.14 4.08 -7.41
N LEU A 118 -25.01 4.35 -6.78
CA LEU A 118 -23.94 3.35 -6.61
C LEU A 118 -24.34 2.32 -5.54
N VAL A 119 -23.48 1.35 -5.33
CA VAL A 119 -23.64 0.30 -4.33
C VAL A 119 -23.84 0.88 -2.93
N SER A 120 -24.75 0.31 -2.16
CA SER A 120 -24.99 0.69 -0.76
C SER A 120 -24.02 0.00 0.19
N GLN A 121 -23.83 0.60 1.37
CA GLN A 121 -23.01 0.07 2.47
C GLN A 121 -23.35 -1.41 2.80
N PRO A 122 -24.62 -1.82 2.99
CA PRO A 122 -24.91 -3.22 3.32
C PRO A 122 -24.49 -4.21 2.23
N THR A 123 -24.53 -3.80 0.96
CA THR A 123 -24.05 -4.64 -0.14
C THR A 123 -22.54 -4.74 -0.12
N MET A 124 -21.83 -3.63 0.12
CA MET A 124 -20.38 -3.62 0.24
C MET A 124 -19.90 -4.48 1.41
N SER A 125 -20.48 -4.33 2.59
CA SER A 125 -20.15 -5.15 3.77
C SER A 125 -20.33 -6.64 3.50
N ARG A 126 -21.40 -7.04 2.80
CA ARG A 126 -21.58 -8.44 2.40
C ARG A 126 -20.44 -8.93 1.52
N TRP A 127 -19.99 -8.12 0.58
CA TRP A 127 -18.88 -8.47 -0.32
C TRP A 127 -17.51 -8.49 0.38
N GLU A 128 -17.25 -7.62 1.31
CA GLU A 128 -16.02 -7.69 2.13
C GLU A 128 -15.98 -8.99 2.95
N ASN A 129 -17.13 -9.51 3.37
CA ASN A 129 -17.24 -10.72 4.19
C ASN A 129 -17.46 -12.03 3.36
N ALA A 130 -17.71 -11.92 2.06
CA ALA A 130 -18.06 -13.06 1.23
C ALA A 130 -16.90 -13.99 0.84
N PRO A 131 -15.64 -13.51 0.59
CA PRO A 131 -14.60 -14.34 0.03
C PRO A 131 -14.19 -15.48 0.95
N THR A 132 -14.12 -16.66 0.37
CA THR A 132 -13.52 -17.85 1.01
C THR A 132 -12.00 -17.73 1.05
N THR A 133 -11.33 -18.50 1.90
CA THR A 133 -9.86 -18.57 1.97
C THR A 133 -9.23 -18.90 0.60
N ARG A 134 -9.90 -19.76 -0.21
CA ARG A 134 -9.44 -20.09 -1.57
C ARG A 134 -9.53 -18.91 -2.53
N GLU A 135 -10.59 -18.13 -2.44
CA GLU A 135 -10.77 -16.90 -3.24
C GLU A 135 -9.78 -15.82 -2.81
N LEU A 136 -9.52 -15.66 -1.51
CA LEU A 136 -8.48 -14.76 -1.00
C LEU A 136 -7.08 -15.15 -1.52
N ALA A 137 -6.77 -16.43 -1.59
CA ALA A 137 -5.51 -16.89 -2.17
C ALA A 137 -5.40 -16.54 -3.67
N LYS A 138 -6.51 -16.62 -4.44
CA LYS A 138 -6.55 -16.18 -5.84
C LYS A 138 -6.38 -14.65 -5.95
N LEU A 139 -7.05 -13.88 -5.09
CA LEU A 139 -6.93 -12.42 -5.04
C LEU A 139 -5.48 -11.98 -4.75
N MET A 140 -4.83 -12.63 -3.78
CA MET A 140 -3.41 -12.36 -3.50
C MET A 140 -2.51 -12.72 -4.69
N ALA A 141 -2.79 -13.82 -5.39
CA ALA A 141 -2.07 -14.18 -6.61
C ALA A 141 -2.30 -13.14 -7.72
N ALA A 142 -3.54 -12.63 -7.86
CA ALA A 142 -3.84 -11.56 -8.81
C ALA A 142 -3.08 -10.27 -8.50
N MET A 143 -2.89 -9.90 -7.23
CA MET A 143 -2.07 -8.74 -6.86
C MET A 143 -0.61 -8.91 -7.32
N ILE A 144 -0.04 -10.11 -7.21
CA ILE A 144 1.31 -10.40 -7.73
C ILE A 144 1.33 -10.33 -9.26
N CYS A 145 0.28 -10.80 -9.93
CA CYS A 145 0.15 -10.66 -11.40
C CYS A 145 0.08 -9.18 -11.81
N ILE A 146 -0.67 -8.34 -11.09
CA ILE A 146 -0.74 -6.90 -11.32
C ILE A 146 0.65 -6.27 -11.18
N TYR A 147 1.42 -6.66 -10.14
CA TYR A 147 2.81 -6.23 -9.99
C TYR A 147 3.66 -6.61 -11.20
N CYS A 148 3.64 -7.87 -11.62
CA CYS A 148 4.43 -8.32 -12.76
C CYS A 148 4.02 -7.61 -14.05
N SER A 149 2.71 -7.42 -14.28
CA SER A 149 2.17 -6.74 -15.46
C SER A 149 2.37 -5.22 -15.46
N SER A 150 2.73 -4.63 -14.33
CA SER A 150 3.04 -3.19 -14.24
C SER A 150 4.38 -2.81 -14.85
N TYR A 151 5.20 -3.80 -15.20
CA TYR A 151 6.44 -3.63 -15.94
C TYR A 151 6.17 -3.88 -17.44
N PRO A 152 6.68 -3.03 -18.34
CA PRO A 152 6.51 -3.22 -19.77
C PRO A 152 7.22 -4.48 -20.28
N THR A 153 8.33 -4.85 -19.65
CA THR A 153 9.14 -6.06 -19.90
C THR A 153 9.61 -6.64 -18.58
N ALA A 154 9.88 -7.95 -18.54
CA ALA A 154 10.48 -8.57 -17.36
C ALA A 154 11.81 -7.87 -17.03
N PRO A 155 12.00 -7.37 -15.79
CA PRO A 155 13.25 -6.73 -15.40
C PRO A 155 14.38 -7.77 -15.29
N GLU A 156 15.63 -7.34 -15.48
CA GLU A 156 16.79 -8.21 -15.28
C GLU A 156 16.94 -8.60 -13.81
N ALA A 157 16.71 -7.67 -12.90
CA ALA A 157 16.82 -7.88 -11.47
C ALA A 157 15.76 -7.10 -10.70
N VAL A 158 15.31 -7.64 -9.56
CA VAL A 158 14.44 -6.95 -8.59
C VAL A 158 14.88 -7.26 -7.17
N THR A 159 14.77 -6.25 -6.29
CA THR A 159 14.89 -6.44 -4.84
C THR A 159 13.51 -6.29 -4.20
N LEU A 160 13.09 -7.33 -3.50
CA LEU A 160 11.80 -7.36 -2.79
C LEU A 160 12.05 -7.20 -1.29
N ASP A 161 11.59 -6.07 -0.76
CA ASP A 161 11.62 -5.81 0.67
C ASP A 161 10.44 -6.46 1.35
N ILE A 162 10.71 -7.30 2.34
CA ILE A 162 9.72 -7.96 3.18
C ILE A 162 9.81 -7.42 4.60
N ASP A 163 8.69 -6.98 5.12
CA ASP A 163 8.58 -6.45 6.49
C ASP A 163 7.21 -6.77 7.08
N ASP A 164 7.10 -6.77 8.40
CA ASP A 164 5.82 -6.88 9.10
C ASP A 164 5.54 -5.61 9.91
N THR A 165 4.26 -5.31 10.10
CA THR A 165 3.84 -4.13 10.86
C THR A 165 2.75 -4.51 11.85
N CYS A 166 2.65 -3.76 12.95
CA CYS A 166 1.63 -3.99 13.96
C CYS A 166 0.34 -3.25 13.60
N ASP A 167 -0.75 -3.98 13.34
CA ASP A 167 -2.09 -3.44 13.21
C ASP A 167 -2.87 -3.71 14.49
N VAL A 168 -3.04 -2.67 15.31
CA VAL A 168 -3.72 -2.78 16.61
C VAL A 168 -5.20 -3.09 16.41
N VAL A 169 -5.68 -4.04 17.19
CA VAL A 169 -7.06 -4.52 17.12
C VAL A 169 -7.87 -4.01 18.31
N HIS A 170 -8.99 -3.37 18.00
CA HIS A 170 -9.97 -2.97 19.01
C HIS A 170 -11.07 -4.03 19.12
N GLY A 171 -11.17 -4.67 20.30
CA GLY A 171 -12.14 -5.73 20.55
C GLY A 171 -11.65 -7.14 20.17
N TYR A 172 -12.60 -8.09 20.10
CA TYR A 172 -12.31 -9.49 19.82
C TYR A 172 -12.45 -9.79 18.33
N GLN A 173 -11.33 -10.00 17.64
CA GLN A 173 -11.29 -10.39 16.24
C GLN A 173 -10.62 -11.74 16.08
N GLN A 174 -11.09 -12.52 15.13
CA GLN A 174 -10.54 -13.84 14.83
C GLN A 174 -9.07 -13.74 14.44
N LEU A 175 -8.22 -14.59 15.02
CA LEU A 175 -6.77 -14.66 14.78
C LEU A 175 -5.96 -13.44 15.27
N SER A 176 -6.57 -12.48 15.96
CA SER A 176 -5.78 -11.46 16.66
C SER A 176 -5.20 -12.03 17.95
N PHE A 177 -3.94 -11.72 18.26
CA PHE A 177 -3.27 -12.17 19.46
C PHE A 177 -2.56 -11.02 20.15
N TRP A 178 -2.35 -11.19 21.47
CA TRP A 178 -1.48 -10.30 22.23
C TRP A 178 -0.03 -10.46 21.76
N ASN A 179 0.62 -9.33 21.48
CA ASN A 179 2.04 -9.30 21.14
C ASN A 179 2.80 -8.56 22.23
N GLY A 180 3.70 -9.29 22.92
CA GLY A 180 4.45 -8.73 24.05
C GLY A 180 5.46 -7.64 23.67
N HIS A 181 5.92 -7.61 22.41
CA HIS A 181 6.83 -6.57 21.93
C HIS A 181 6.12 -5.22 21.78
N TYR A 182 4.91 -5.24 21.24
CA TYR A 182 4.10 -4.02 21.06
C TYR A 182 3.23 -3.68 22.27
N GLY A 183 3.05 -4.62 23.21
CA GLY A 183 2.15 -4.43 24.36
C GLY A 183 0.67 -4.33 23.96
N GLU A 184 0.29 -4.87 22.79
CA GLU A 184 -1.02 -4.71 22.18
C GLU A 184 -1.58 -6.03 21.63
N ARG A 185 -2.92 -6.11 21.56
CA ARG A 185 -3.58 -7.13 20.77
C ARG A 185 -3.63 -6.68 19.32
N CYS A 186 -3.05 -7.44 18.42
CA CYS A 186 -2.83 -7.00 17.05
C CYS A 186 -2.87 -8.13 16.02
N PHE A 187 -2.85 -7.76 14.76
CA PHE A 187 -2.33 -8.54 13.66
C PHE A 187 -0.91 -8.07 13.34
N LEU A 188 -0.13 -8.93 12.69
CA LEU A 188 1.18 -8.60 12.10
C LEU A 188 1.15 -8.93 10.61
N PRO A 189 0.50 -8.11 9.78
CA PRO A 189 0.51 -8.33 8.35
C PRO A 189 1.92 -8.22 7.78
N ILE A 190 2.25 -9.13 6.87
CA ILE A 190 3.47 -9.07 6.07
C ILE A 190 3.20 -8.18 4.87
N HIS A 191 4.07 -7.22 4.64
CA HIS A 191 4.11 -6.36 3.47
C HIS A 191 5.33 -6.70 2.61
N VAL A 192 5.13 -6.77 1.31
CA VAL A 192 6.22 -6.94 0.34
C VAL A 192 6.14 -5.83 -0.68
N TYR A 193 7.24 -5.11 -0.85
CA TYR A 193 7.39 -4.03 -1.81
C TYR A 193 8.61 -4.22 -2.71
N ASP A 194 8.51 -3.75 -3.93
CA ASP A 194 9.64 -3.35 -4.75
C ASP A 194 9.93 -1.87 -4.45
N THR A 195 10.81 -1.63 -3.49
CA THR A 195 11.05 -0.28 -2.97
C THR A 195 11.81 0.62 -3.94
N ALA A 196 12.53 0.05 -4.90
CA ALA A 196 13.20 0.83 -5.94
C ALA A 196 12.21 1.59 -6.84
N THR A 197 11.00 1.06 -6.97
CA THR A 197 9.96 1.61 -7.83
C THR A 197 8.70 2.03 -7.07
N GLY A 198 8.65 1.78 -5.76
CA GLY A 198 7.51 2.07 -4.90
C GLY A 198 6.28 1.20 -5.14
N ARG A 199 6.45 0.05 -5.82
CA ARG A 199 5.33 -0.85 -6.16
C ARG A 199 5.01 -1.81 -5.01
N PRO A 200 3.73 -1.92 -4.61
CA PRO A 200 3.30 -2.96 -3.68
C PRO A 200 3.24 -4.31 -4.42
N VAL A 201 3.74 -5.37 -3.82
CA VAL A 201 3.81 -6.70 -4.42
C VAL A 201 2.79 -7.65 -3.79
N ALA A 202 2.82 -7.77 -2.48
CA ALA A 202 1.90 -8.64 -1.75
C ALA A 202 1.70 -8.14 -0.32
N MET A 203 0.46 -8.21 0.18
CA MET A 203 0.09 -7.92 1.56
C MET A 203 -0.69 -9.10 2.14
N LEU A 204 -0.20 -9.65 3.24
CA LEU A 204 -0.80 -10.81 3.87
C LEU A 204 -1.12 -10.54 5.33
N LEU A 205 -2.40 -10.58 5.68
CA LEU A 205 -2.83 -10.51 7.08
C LEU A 205 -2.37 -11.76 7.82
N ARG A 206 -1.77 -11.54 8.98
CA ARG A 206 -1.29 -12.61 9.86
C ARG A 206 -1.71 -12.37 11.28
N THR A 207 -1.62 -13.43 12.07
CA THR A 207 -1.82 -13.36 13.53
C THR A 207 -0.79 -12.43 14.17
N GLY A 208 -1.09 -11.90 15.36
CA GLY A 208 -0.20 -11.01 16.12
C GLY A 208 1.09 -11.66 16.65
N LYS A 209 1.45 -12.86 16.18
CA LYS A 209 2.69 -13.55 16.56
C LYS A 209 3.77 -13.36 15.50
N THR A 210 5.01 -13.14 15.94
CA THR A 210 6.17 -13.13 15.02
C THR A 210 6.21 -14.42 14.19
N PRO A 211 6.45 -14.34 12.87
CA PRO A 211 6.49 -15.51 12.01
C PRO A 211 7.63 -16.46 12.39
N SER A 212 7.36 -17.77 12.35
CA SER A 212 8.42 -18.75 12.37
C SER A 212 9.20 -18.76 11.05
N GLY A 213 10.46 -19.25 11.06
CA GLY A 213 11.25 -19.35 9.84
C GLY A 213 10.57 -20.20 8.76
N ALA A 214 9.91 -21.29 9.13
CA ALA A 214 9.16 -22.15 8.20
C ALA A 214 7.94 -21.44 7.60
N GLU A 215 7.25 -20.61 8.39
CA GLU A 215 6.13 -19.80 7.93
C GLU A 215 6.61 -18.71 6.94
N ALA A 216 7.66 -17.96 7.30
CA ALA A 216 8.26 -16.94 6.44
C ALA A 216 8.74 -17.54 5.10
N ALA A 217 9.48 -18.66 5.13
CA ALA A 217 9.90 -19.39 3.93
C ALA A 217 8.70 -19.86 3.10
N GLY A 218 7.60 -20.30 3.74
CA GLY A 218 6.36 -20.68 3.08
C GLY A 218 5.69 -19.51 2.33
N HIS A 219 5.75 -18.28 2.88
CA HIS A 219 5.23 -17.08 2.22
C HIS A 219 6.11 -16.68 1.05
N ILE A 220 7.43 -16.64 1.22
CA ILE A 220 8.39 -16.34 0.15
C ILE A 220 8.26 -17.36 -0.98
N ARG A 221 8.11 -18.65 -0.68
CA ARG A 221 7.89 -19.70 -1.69
C ARG A 221 6.65 -19.44 -2.55
N ARG A 222 5.52 -19.06 -1.93
CA ARG A 222 4.29 -18.73 -2.66
C ARG A 222 4.48 -17.50 -3.54
N LEU A 223 5.09 -16.44 -3.02
CA LEU A 223 5.41 -15.22 -3.74
C LEU A 223 6.27 -15.53 -4.97
N LEU A 224 7.40 -16.17 -4.79
CA LEU A 224 8.35 -16.50 -5.87
C LEU A 224 7.73 -17.42 -6.92
N ARG A 225 6.90 -18.39 -6.53
CA ARG A 225 6.20 -19.25 -7.50
C ARG A 225 5.34 -18.44 -8.47
N HIS A 226 4.67 -17.38 -8.01
CA HIS A 226 3.86 -16.52 -8.86
C HIS A 226 4.75 -15.62 -9.72
N ILE A 227 5.77 -14.98 -9.17
CA ILE A 227 6.68 -14.12 -9.93
C ILE A 227 7.41 -14.91 -11.02
N ARG A 228 7.92 -16.11 -10.72
CA ARG A 228 8.65 -16.96 -11.68
C ARG A 228 7.81 -17.44 -12.87
N ARG A 229 6.48 -17.44 -12.77
CA ARG A 229 5.59 -17.71 -13.92
C ARG A 229 5.60 -16.57 -14.94
N HIS A 230 5.81 -15.34 -14.50
CA HIS A 230 5.88 -14.15 -15.35
C HIS A 230 7.31 -13.83 -15.74
N TRP A 231 8.24 -14.02 -14.81
CA TRP A 231 9.65 -13.65 -14.93
C TRP A 231 10.55 -14.84 -14.58
N PRO A 232 10.71 -15.81 -15.47
CA PRO A 232 11.47 -17.05 -15.17
C PRO A 232 12.95 -16.80 -14.93
N THR A 233 13.54 -15.79 -15.56
CA THR A 233 15.00 -15.52 -15.57
C THR A 233 15.40 -14.29 -14.71
N THR A 234 14.46 -13.50 -14.23
CA THR A 234 14.75 -12.31 -13.42
C THR A 234 15.55 -12.66 -12.17
N HIS A 235 16.64 -11.98 -11.94
CA HIS A 235 17.40 -12.09 -10.69
C HIS A 235 16.60 -11.48 -9.55
N ILE A 236 16.38 -12.25 -8.46
CA ILE A 236 15.56 -11.81 -7.33
C ILE A 236 16.41 -11.81 -6.07
N THR A 237 16.40 -10.67 -5.37
CA THR A 237 16.98 -10.52 -4.04
C THR A 237 15.86 -10.28 -3.02
N ILE A 238 15.81 -11.05 -1.95
CA ILE A 238 14.92 -10.81 -0.80
C ILE A 238 15.68 -10.01 0.25
N ARG A 239 15.10 -8.88 0.68
CA ARG A 239 15.67 -8.05 1.72
C ARG A 239 14.67 -7.93 2.87
N GLY A 240 15.14 -8.10 4.11
CA GLY A 240 14.26 -8.08 5.29
C GLY A 240 15.03 -7.80 6.58
N ASP A 241 14.29 -7.58 7.65
CA ASP A 241 14.85 -7.38 8.98
C ASP A 241 15.26 -8.70 9.65
N GLY A 242 15.58 -8.62 10.97
CA GLY A 242 16.00 -9.77 11.76
C GLY A 242 14.92 -10.84 11.97
N HIS A 243 13.64 -10.56 11.70
CA HIS A 243 12.57 -11.56 11.74
C HIS A 243 12.73 -12.60 10.62
N TYR A 244 13.28 -12.18 9.47
CA TYR A 244 13.47 -13.00 8.28
C TYR A 244 14.86 -13.65 8.21
N GLY A 245 15.81 -13.26 9.05
CA GLY A 245 17.17 -13.85 9.14
C GLY A 245 17.14 -15.26 9.74
N ARG A 246 16.33 -16.16 9.19
CA ARG A 246 16.09 -17.52 9.67
C ARG A 246 16.70 -18.56 8.74
N PRO A 247 17.21 -19.69 9.27
CA PRO A 247 17.83 -20.73 8.44
C PRO A 247 16.89 -21.26 7.36
N GLU A 248 15.61 -21.44 7.65
CA GLU A 248 14.62 -21.95 6.69
C GLU A 248 14.41 -20.98 5.50
N VAL A 249 14.52 -19.67 5.74
CA VAL A 249 14.43 -18.65 4.68
C VAL A 249 15.67 -18.68 3.82
N MET A 250 16.85 -18.67 4.44
CA MET A 250 18.14 -18.67 3.75
C MET A 250 18.33 -19.96 2.94
N ASP A 251 18.07 -21.12 3.55
CA ASP A 251 18.13 -22.43 2.86
C ASP A 251 17.20 -22.48 1.65
N PHE A 252 15.99 -21.92 1.78
CA PHE A 252 15.03 -21.86 0.68
C PHE A 252 15.52 -20.94 -0.45
N CYS A 253 16.03 -19.76 -0.13
CA CYS A 253 16.55 -18.83 -1.12
C CYS A 253 17.72 -19.44 -1.89
N GLU A 254 18.69 -20.01 -1.20
CA GLU A 254 19.86 -20.67 -1.79
C GLU A 254 19.48 -21.84 -2.71
N ALA A 255 18.52 -22.68 -2.28
CA ALA A 255 18.03 -23.81 -3.07
C ALA A 255 17.24 -23.38 -4.33
N ASN A 256 16.82 -22.12 -4.45
CA ASN A 256 16.00 -21.63 -5.56
C ASN A 256 16.67 -20.49 -6.37
N GLY A 257 17.99 -20.28 -6.20
CA GLY A 257 18.73 -19.25 -6.91
C GLY A 257 18.21 -17.84 -6.66
N VAL A 258 17.89 -17.54 -5.40
CA VAL A 258 17.40 -16.25 -4.93
C VAL A 258 18.42 -15.70 -3.95
N ASP A 259 18.86 -14.48 -4.16
CA ASP A 259 19.73 -13.81 -3.21
C ASP A 259 18.96 -13.21 -2.04
N TYR A 260 19.70 -12.95 -0.97
CA TYR A 260 19.12 -12.31 0.21
C TYR A 260 20.09 -11.39 0.93
N ILE A 261 19.54 -10.39 1.60
CA ILE A 261 20.22 -9.49 2.55
C ILE A 261 19.28 -9.34 3.75
N LEU A 262 19.59 -10.00 4.85
CA LEU A 262 18.69 -10.12 6.00
C LEU A 262 19.36 -9.61 7.26
N GLY A 263 18.64 -8.86 8.08
CA GLY A 263 19.09 -8.48 9.41
C GLY A 263 19.40 -9.73 10.24
N LEU A 264 20.44 -9.68 11.04
CA LEU A 264 20.82 -10.78 11.93
C LEU A 264 20.87 -10.28 13.37
N PRO A 265 20.09 -10.87 14.29
CA PRO A 265 20.15 -10.50 15.70
C PRO A 265 21.56 -10.67 16.27
N THR A 266 21.99 -9.68 17.06
CA THR A 266 23.26 -9.71 17.75
C THR A 266 23.33 -10.89 18.72
N ASN A 267 24.47 -11.59 18.74
CA ASN A 267 24.76 -12.65 19.70
C ASN A 267 26.22 -12.58 20.19
N SER A 268 26.52 -13.28 21.27
CA SER A 268 27.82 -13.26 21.90
C SER A 268 28.96 -13.81 21.01
N VAL A 269 28.66 -14.80 20.16
CA VAL A 269 29.66 -15.40 19.26
C VAL A 269 30.10 -14.40 18.19
N LEU A 270 29.14 -13.72 17.55
CA LEU A 270 29.44 -12.68 16.55
C LEU A 270 30.16 -11.49 17.18
N ARG A 271 29.76 -11.07 18.39
CA ARG A 271 30.45 -9.97 19.09
C ARG A 271 31.88 -10.32 19.50
N ALA A 272 32.17 -11.59 19.74
CA ALA A 272 33.51 -12.05 20.12
C ALA A 272 34.36 -12.48 18.90
N ASP A 273 33.86 -12.33 17.67
CA ASP A 273 34.65 -12.62 16.47
C ASP A 273 35.87 -11.69 16.39
N PRO A 274 37.10 -12.21 16.28
CA PRO A 274 38.34 -11.38 16.32
C PRO A 274 38.36 -10.28 15.25
N LYS A 275 37.85 -10.55 14.04
CA LYS A 275 37.79 -9.55 12.97
C LYS A 275 36.89 -8.38 13.35
N ILE A 276 35.75 -8.68 13.96
CA ILE A 276 34.74 -7.68 14.35
C ILE A 276 35.25 -6.87 15.53
N VAL A 277 35.88 -7.52 16.54
CA VAL A 277 36.50 -6.85 17.68
C VAL A 277 37.59 -5.88 17.21
N THR A 278 38.50 -6.35 16.35
CA THR A 278 39.58 -5.50 15.80
C THR A 278 39.02 -4.26 15.10
N VAL A 279 38.01 -4.39 14.25
CA VAL A 279 37.41 -3.26 13.53
C VAL A 279 36.68 -2.33 14.50
N ALA A 280 36.01 -2.86 15.53
CA ALA A 280 35.35 -2.06 16.55
C ALA A 280 36.35 -1.22 17.36
N ASP A 281 37.50 -1.80 17.75
CA ASP A 281 38.57 -1.10 18.47
C ASP A 281 39.20 0.01 17.60
N VAL A 282 39.50 -0.29 16.34
CA VAL A 282 39.96 0.71 15.36
C VAL A 282 38.94 1.84 15.19
N CYS A 283 37.65 1.48 15.10
CA CYS A 283 36.57 2.46 14.97
C CYS A 283 36.53 3.41 16.17
N ALA A 284 36.62 2.88 17.39
CA ALA A 284 36.64 3.67 18.62
C ALA A 284 37.87 4.59 18.71
N THR A 285 39.05 4.05 18.40
CA THR A 285 40.31 4.79 18.42
C THR A 285 40.30 5.93 17.41
N ARG A 286 40.04 5.64 16.16
CA ARG A 286 39.98 6.66 15.10
C ARG A 286 38.94 7.74 15.36
N ARG A 287 37.76 7.36 15.87
CA ARG A 287 36.73 8.33 16.26
C ARG A 287 37.25 9.31 17.31
N ALA A 288 38.01 8.80 18.32
CA ALA A 288 38.57 9.62 19.37
C ALA A 288 39.66 10.54 18.84
N GLU A 289 40.59 10.02 18.04
CA GLU A 289 41.69 10.77 17.43
C GLU A 289 41.19 11.86 16.47
N GLU A 290 40.20 11.53 15.61
CA GLU A 290 39.64 12.46 14.65
C GLU A 290 38.56 13.38 15.25
N GLN A 291 38.26 13.23 16.55
CA GLN A 291 37.24 14.00 17.29
C GLN A 291 35.89 14.07 16.58
N ARG A 292 35.48 12.98 15.90
CA ARG A 292 34.19 12.91 15.20
C ARG A 292 33.05 12.62 16.18
N PRO A 293 31.85 13.17 15.93
CA PRO A 293 30.65 12.82 16.72
C PRO A 293 30.29 11.33 16.59
N ALA A 294 30.48 10.77 15.40
CA ALA A 294 30.31 9.35 15.12
C ALA A 294 31.24 8.91 13.97
N LEU A 295 31.69 7.65 14.02
CA LEU A 295 32.44 6.99 12.94
C LEU A 295 31.88 5.60 12.74
N ARG A 296 31.76 5.18 11.48
CA ARG A 296 31.37 3.83 11.09
C ARG A 296 32.47 3.13 10.35
N LEU A 297 32.68 1.87 10.68
CA LEU A 297 33.56 0.95 9.94
C LEU A 297 32.81 -0.37 9.74
N PHE A 298 33.27 -1.16 8.77
CA PHE A 298 32.63 -2.40 8.38
C PHE A 298 33.61 -3.56 8.46
N ALA A 299 33.12 -4.68 8.93
CA ALA A 299 33.85 -5.94 8.99
C ALA A 299 33.02 -7.04 8.36
N GLU A 300 33.68 -8.11 7.94
CA GLU A 300 32.96 -9.32 7.48
C GLU A 300 33.58 -10.59 8.06
N THR A 301 32.73 -11.55 8.30
CA THR A 301 33.11 -12.88 8.78
C THR A 301 32.26 -13.96 8.12
N SER A 302 32.72 -15.20 8.25
CA SER A 302 31.95 -16.39 7.85
C SER A 302 31.41 -17.06 9.13
N TYR A 303 30.10 -17.04 9.31
CA TYR A 303 29.43 -17.48 10.52
C TYR A 303 28.40 -18.56 10.25
N ALA A 304 28.24 -19.49 11.20
CA ALA A 304 27.11 -20.43 11.26
C ALA A 304 26.58 -20.55 12.70
N ALA A 305 25.30 -20.32 12.89
CA ALA A 305 24.63 -20.71 14.12
C ALA A 305 24.47 -22.25 14.19
N LYS A 306 24.22 -22.80 15.38
CA LYS A 306 24.02 -24.25 15.57
C LYS A 306 22.90 -24.85 14.71
N SER A 307 21.90 -24.03 14.37
CA SER A 307 20.76 -24.42 13.54
C SER A 307 21.00 -24.31 12.03
N TRP A 308 22.14 -23.75 11.60
CA TRP A 308 22.45 -23.51 10.20
C TRP A 308 23.16 -24.72 9.59
N LYS A 309 22.82 -25.08 8.38
CA LYS A 309 23.45 -26.19 7.64
C LYS A 309 24.86 -25.86 7.15
N GLN A 310 25.13 -24.56 6.92
CA GLN A 310 26.38 -24.10 6.38
C GLN A 310 26.75 -22.71 6.93
N LYS A 311 28.02 -22.36 6.78
CA LYS A 311 28.51 -21.01 7.06
C LYS A 311 28.02 -20.03 6.00
N ARG A 312 27.70 -18.82 6.40
CA ARG A 312 27.26 -17.74 5.52
C ARG A 312 28.04 -16.48 5.78
N ARG A 313 28.13 -15.61 4.77
CA ARG A 313 28.75 -14.30 4.87
C ARG A 313 27.92 -13.43 5.79
N VAL A 314 28.55 -12.88 6.82
CA VAL A 314 27.96 -11.92 7.75
C VAL A 314 28.77 -10.64 7.69
N VAL A 315 28.09 -9.53 7.45
CA VAL A 315 28.64 -8.18 7.48
C VAL A 315 28.26 -7.54 8.81
N ALA A 316 29.25 -6.93 9.48
CA ALA A 316 29.07 -6.15 10.69
C ALA A 316 29.28 -4.66 10.39
N ARG A 317 28.34 -3.82 10.80
CA ARG A 317 28.54 -2.39 10.93
C ARG A 317 28.94 -2.11 12.37
N THR A 318 30.09 -1.51 12.58
CA THR A 318 30.53 -0.98 13.86
C THR A 318 30.40 0.53 13.84
N GLU A 319 29.70 1.11 14.80
CA GLU A 319 29.54 2.56 14.92
C GLU A 319 29.97 3.00 16.32
N ALA A 320 31.07 3.77 16.39
CA ALA A 320 31.50 4.44 17.59
C ALA A 320 30.88 5.85 17.63
N SER A 321 30.21 6.19 18.70
CA SER A 321 29.61 7.51 18.92
C SER A 321 29.79 8.00 20.34
N THR A 322 29.28 9.19 20.68
CA THR A 322 29.23 9.69 22.05
C THR A 322 28.39 8.81 22.99
N MET A 323 27.46 8.00 22.42
CA MET A 323 26.61 7.08 23.17
C MET A 323 27.26 5.69 23.37
N GLY A 324 28.46 5.47 22.84
CA GLY A 324 29.17 4.20 22.90
C GLY A 324 29.29 3.49 21.56
N MET A 325 29.53 2.17 21.63
CA MET A 325 29.71 1.28 20.47
C MET A 325 28.40 0.55 20.14
N ASP A 326 27.90 0.75 18.92
CA ASP A 326 26.79 -0.04 18.35
C ASP A 326 27.32 -0.97 17.26
N ILE A 327 26.99 -2.26 17.36
CA ILE A 327 27.38 -3.27 16.37
C ILE A 327 26.12 -3.98 15.88
N ARG A 328 25.89 -3.90 14.57
CA ARG A 328 24.75 -4.56 13.91
C ARG A 328 25.22 -5.50 12.81
N PHE A 329 24.46 -6.54 12.60
CA PHE A 329 24.81 -7.63 11.69
C PHE A 329 23.78 -7.82 10.59
N VAL A 330 24.28 -8.17 9.41
CA VAL A 330 23.49 -8.56 8.24
C VAL A 330 24.09 -9.85 7.69
N VAL A 331 23.23 -10.81 7.36
CA VAL A 331 23.63 -12.04 6.66
C VAL A 331 23.21 -11.93 5.20
N THR A 332 24.08 -12.38 4.28
CA THR A 332 23.83 -12.26 2.84
C THR A 332 24.41 -13.45 2.07
N SER A 333 23.80 -13.75 0.91
CA SER A 333 24.33 -14.66 -0.11
C SER A 333 25.23 -13.95 -1.13
N LEU A 334 25.18 -12.61 -1.20
CA LEU A 334 25.99 -11.84 -2.16
C LEU A 334 27.47 -11.96 -1.84
N THR A 335 28.30 -12.20 -2.86
CA THR A 335 29.76 -12.39 -2.76
C THR A 335 30.57 -11.18 -3.17
N ASP A 336 30.12 -10.48 -4.22
CA ASP A 336 30.92 -9.47 -4.89
C ASP A 336 30.97 -8.08 -4.22
N PRO A 337 29.86 -7.50 -3.70
CA PRO A 337 29.91 -6.16 -3.12
C PRO A 337 30.76 -6.12 -1.83
N ALA A 338 31.45 -4.99 -1.62
CA ALA A 338 32.18 -4.75 -0.37
C ALA A 338 31.23 -4.75 0.84
N ALA A 339 31.78 -5.01 2.05
CA ALA A 339 30.99 -5.04 3.28
C ALA A 339 30.23 -3.72 3.54
N GLU A 340 30.87 -2.60 3.25
CA GLU A 340 30.27 -1.26 3.34
C GLU A 340 29.08 -1.11 2.40
N ASP A 341 29.24 -1.49 1.12
CA ASP A 341 28.18 -1.40 0.12
C ASP A 341 26.98 -2.31 0.46
N ILE A 342 27.25 -3.53 0.94
CA ILE A 342 26.20 -4.44 1.42
C ILE A 342 25.37 -3.77 2.51
N TYR A 343 26.03 -3.09 3.45
CA TYR A 343 25.31 -2.51 4.58
C TYR A 343 24.69 -1.15 4.23
N GLU A 344 25.48 -0.18 3.78
CA GLU A 344 25.03 1.21 3.61
C GLU A 344 24.18 1.40 2.34
N VAL A 345 24.53 0.73 1.25
CA VAL A 345 23.79 0.89 -0.01
C VAL A 345 22.63 -0.13 -0.09
N HIS A 346 22.96 -1.42 0.03
CA HIS A 346 21.94 -2.43 -0.20
C HIS A 346 21.00 -2.64 0.99
N TYR A 347 21.52 -2.82 2.21
CA TYR A 347 20.67 -3.10 3.36
C TYR A 347 19.91 -1.87 3.86
N CYS A 348 20.57 -0.71 3.97
CA CYS A 348 19.94 0.51 4.47
C CYS A 348 18.81 1.01 3.56
N ALA A 349 18.84 0.71 2.26
CA ALA A 349 17.74 1.02 1.35
C ALA A 349 16.41 0.33 1.74
N ARG A 350 16.43 -0.69 2.64
CA ARG A 350 15.23 -1.27 3.25
C ARG A 350 14.37 -0.22 3.96
N GLY A 351 14.95 0.84 4.49
CA GLY A 351 14.22 1.94 5.12
C GLY A 351 13.13 2.55 4.23
N ASN A 352 13.23 2.40 2.91
CA ASN A 352 12.18 2.83 1.99
C ASN A 352 10.89 2.00 2.15
N ALA A 353 10.97 0.73 2.57
CA ALA A 353 9.79 -0.10 2.83
C ALA A 353 8.95 0.48 3.98
N GLU A 354 9.59 1.00 5.03
CA GLU A 354 8.90 1.62 6.16
C GLU A 354 8.08 2.85 5.72
N ASN A 355 8.60 3.64 4.76
CA ASN A 355 7.86 4.76 4.18
C ASN A 355 6.65 4.28 3.36
N LEU A 356 6.79 3.21 2.56
CA LEU A 356 5.69 2.65 1.79
C LEU A 356 4.62 2.00 2.69
N ILE A 357 5.04 1.32 3.77
CA ILE A 357 4.14 0.81 4.81
C ILE A 357 3.37 1.97 5.45
N LYS A 358 4.05 3.08 5.77
CA LYS A 358 3.41 4.28 6.31
C LYS A 358 2.35 4.84 5.35
N LEU A 359 2.64 4.94 4.04
CA LEU A 359 1.66 5.37 3.04
C LEU A 359 0.44 4.46 3.02
N HIS A 360 0.66 3.15 3.02
CA HIS A 360 -0.41 2.15 3.00
C HIS A 360 -1.24 2.18 4.29
N LYS A 361 -0.56 2.16 5.43
CA LYS A 361 -1.15 2.06 6.75
C LYS A 361 -1.82 3.37 7.20
N SER A 362 -1.07 4.47 7.21
CA SER A 362 -1.54 5.73 7.81
C SER A 362 -2.31 6.60 6.83
N GLN A 363 -2.02 6.55 5.53
CA GLN A 363 -2.64 7.46 4.56
C GLN A 363 -3.77 6.82 3.77
N LEU A 364 -3.76 5.50 3.61
CA LEU A 364 -4.90 4.74 3.08
C LEU A 364 -5.67 3.99 4.17
N CYS A 365 -5.25 4.09 5.45
CA CYS A 365 -5.91 3.49 6.61
C CYS A 365 -6.07 1.96 6.51
N SER A 366 -5.05 1.26 5.97
CA SER A 366 -5.12 -0.20 5.80
C SER A 366 -5.05 -0.98 7.11
N ASP A 367 -4.59 -0.35 8.19
CA ASP A 367 -4.56 -0.91 9.55
C ASP A 367 -5.92 -0.94 10.25
N ARG A 368 -6.95 -0.36 9.63
CA ARG A 368 -8.34 -0.43 10.13
C ARG A 368 -8.94 -1.81 9.92
N THR A 369 -8.43 -2.80 10.65
CA THR A 369 -8.94 -4.17 10.67
C THR A 369 -10.16 -4.27 11.58
N SER A 370 -11.30 -3.72 11.17
CA SER A 370 -12.52 -3.61 12.00
C SER A 370 -13.49 -4.79 11.87
N CYS A 371 -13.21 -5.76 10.99
CA CYS A 371 -14.09 -6.91 10.79
C CYS A 371 -13.80 -8.01 11.81
N ARG A 372 -14.86 -8.72 12.27
CA ARG A 372 -14.70 -9.87 13.16
C ARG A 372 -13.97 -11.04 12.50
N SER A 373 -14.23 -11.27 11.22
CA SER A 373 -13.62 -12.34 10.42
C SER A 373 -12.23 -11.95 9.93
N ALA A 374 -11.23 -12.81 10.08
CA ALA A 374 -9.90 -12.63 9.53
C ALA A 374 -9.92 -12.59 7.98
N ASN A 375 -10.80 -13.37 7.33
CA ASN A 375 -10.96 -13.34 5.88
C ASN A 375 -11.45 -11.97 5.39
N ALA A 376 -12.41 -11.36 6.10
CA ALA A 376 -12.89 -10.03 5.77
C ALA A 376 -11.81 -8.96 5.95
N ASN A 377 -11.00 -9.04 7.01
CA ASN A 377 -9.86 -8.14 7.19
C ASN A 377 -8.79 -8.34 6.11
N GLN A 378 -8.52 -9.59 5.67
CA GLN A 378 -7.64 -9.83 4.52
C GLN A 378 -8.24 -9.24 3.23
N MET A 379 -9.54 -9.34 3.00
CA MET A 379 -10.20 -8.72 1.84
C MET A 379 -10.05 -7.20 1.88
N ARG A 380 -10.27 -6.58 3.02
CA ARG A 380 -10.05 -5.14 3.19
C ARG A 380 -8.61 -4.74 2.87
N LEU A 381 -7.63 -5.48 3.39
CA LEU A 381 -6.21 -5.23 3.10
C LEU A 381 -5.91 -5.28 1.60
N ILE A 382 -6.53 -6.21 0.86
CA ILE A 382 -6.43 -6.28 -0.61
C ILE A 382 -7.03 -5.04 -1.28
N LEU A 383 -8.21 -4.57 -0.82
CA LEU A 383 -8.85 -3.37 -1.37
C LEU A 383 -8.00 -2.10 -1.14
N HIS A 384 -7.40 -1.96 0.04
CA HIS A 384 -6.47 -0.87 0.35
C HIS A 384 -5.19 -0.96 -0.51
N THR A 385 -4.69 -2.18 -0.78
CA THR A 385 -3.55 -2.38 -1.69
C THR A 385 -3.91 -2.01 -3.13
N ALA A 386 -5.13 -2.31 -3.58
CA ALA A 386 -5.62 -1.89 -4.88
C ALA A 386 -5.74 -0.35 -4.98
N ALA A 387 -6.20 0.31 -3.92
CA ALA A 387 -6.21 1.78 -3.84
C ALA A 387 -4.77 2.35 -3.88
N PHE A 388 -3.81 1.70 -3.21
CA PHE A 388 -2.39 2.06 -3.30
C PHE A 388 -1.89 2.02 -4.75
N TRP A 389 -2.22 0.96 -5.49
CA TRP A 389 -1.85 0.84 -6.90
C TRP A 389 -2.38 1.98 -7.76
N LEU A 390 -3.63 2.39 -7.56
CA LEU A 390 -4.22 3.51 -8.31
C LEU A 390 -3.56 4.84 -7.94
N MET A 391 -3.30 5.09 -6.66
CA MET A 391 -2.58 6.29 -6.20
C MET A 391 -1.16 6.33 -6.75
N TRP A 392 -0.45 5.20 -6.69
CA TRP A 392 0.88 5.04 -7.28
C TRP A 392 0.84 5.32 -8.79
N ARG A 393 -0.13 4.76 -9.52
CA ARG A 393 -0.23 4.96 -10.97
C ARG A 393 -0.48 6.42 -11.34
N VAL A 394 -1.35 7.11 -10.62
CA VAL A 394 -1.58 8.56 -10.79
C VAL A 394 -0.30 9.35 -10.49
N GLN A 395 0.42 9.00 -9.43
CA GLN A 395 1.69 9.65 -9.06
C GLN A 395 2.77 9.50 -10.12
N GLN A 396 2.84 8.35 -10.81
CA GLN A 396 3.83 8.12 -11.88
C GLN A 396 3.69 9.12 -13.05
N GLU A 397 2.49 9.67 -13.26
CA GLU A 397 2.22 10.65 -14.32
C GLU A 397 2.40 12.11 -13.86
N VAL A 398 2.73 12.34 -12.60
CA VAL A 398 3.10 13.68 -12.14
C VAL A 398 4.46 14.06 -12.78
N PRO A 399 4.58 15.24 -13.40
CA PRO A 399 5.85 15.70 -13.96
C PRO A 399 6.98 15.65 -12.92
N LYS A 400 8.12 15.07 -13.28
CA LYS A 400 9.26 14.85 -12.36
C LYS A 400 9.80 16.14 -11.75
N THR A 401 9.61 17.27 -12.42
CA THR A 401 10.01 18.62 -11.95
C THR A 401 9.03 19.24 -10.97
N ALA A 402 7.83 18.67 -10.83
CA ALA A 402 6.82 19.18 -9.92
C ALA A 402 7.05 18.67 -8.50
N ALA A 403 6.82 19.51 -7.49
CA ALA A 403 6.92 19.12 -6.08
C ALA A 403 5.99 17.97 -5.70
N LEU A 404 4.90 17.77 -6.43
CA LEU A 404 3.97 16.64 -6.24
C LEU A 404 4.54 15.28 -6.70
N ALA A 405 5.64 15.24 -7.46
CA ALA A 405 6.23 13.98 -7.93
C ALA A 405 6.71 13.07 -6.77
N THR A 406 7.16 13.68 -5.68
CA THR A 406 7.62 12.99 -4.46
C THR A 406 6.67 13.17 -3.28
N ALA A 407 5.47 13.69 -3.53
CA ALA A 407 4.51 13.97 -2.47
C ALA A 407 3.88 12.67 -1.93
N GLU A 408 3.59 12.66 -0.64
CA GLU A 408 2.84 11.59 0.01
C GLU A 408 1.38 11.53 -0.50
N PHE A 409 0.72 10.38 -0.38
CA PHE A 409 -0.66 10.17 -0.87
C PHE A 409 -1.67 11.14 -0.26
N ALA A 410 -1.50 11.52 1.01
CA ALA A 410 -2.37 12.52 1.63
C ALA A 410 -2.30 13.87 0.89
N THR A 411 -1.12 14.31 0.49
CA THR A 411 -0.92 15.53 -0.29
C THR A 411 -1.51 15.39 -1.70
N LEU A 412 -1.24 14.27 -2.39
CA LEU A 412 -1.82 14.00 -3.71
C LEU A 412 -3.35 13.99 -3.65
N ARG A 413 -3.92 13.39 -2.62
CA ARG A 413 -5.36 13.36 -2.39
C ARG A 413 -5.95 14.77 -2.30
N VAL A 414 -5.40 15.61 -1.44
CA VAL A 414 -5.88 16.99 -1.25
C VAL A 414 -5.71 17.83 -2.51
N ARG A 415 -4.56 17.70 -3.20
CA ARG A 415 -4.19 18.56 -4.32
C ARG A 415 -4.78 18.11 -5.66
N LEU A 416 -4.97 16.80 -5.86
CA LEU A 416 -5.39 16.22 -7.15
C LEU A 416 -6.75 15.53 -7.09
N LEU A 417 -7.14 14.89 -5.97
CA LEU A 417 -8.42 14.19 -5.91
C LEU A 417 -9.53 15.05 -5.35
N LYS A 418 -9.27 15.81 -4.30
CA LYS A 418 -10.24 16.72 -3.67
C LYS A 418 -10.37 18.04 -4.42
N VAL A 419 -10.64 17.97 -5.72
CA VAL A 419 -10.85 19.14 -6.59
C VAL A 419 -12.34 19.26 -6.89
N ALA A 420 -12.93 20.37 -6.47
CA ALA A 420 -14.35 20.63 -6.70
C ALA A 420 -14.66 20.74 -8.20
N ALA A 421 -15.74 20.08 -8.62
CA ALA A 421 -16.21 20.16 -10.00
C ALA A 421 -17.73 20.15 -10.06
N ARG A 422 -18.29 20.99 -10.94
CA ARG A 422 -19.71 20.94 -11.31
C ARG A 422 -19.91 20.00 -12.48
N VAL A 423 -20.82 19.05 -12.34
CA VAL A 423 -21.15 18.07 -13.38
C VAL A 423 -22.49 18.42 -14.01
N ILE A 424 -22.48 18.63 -15.32
CA ILE A 424 -23.65 19.04 -16.10
C ILE A 424 -23.92 17.93 -17.12
N GLU A 425 -25.08 17.30 -17.00
CA GLU A 425 -25.57 16.27 -17.93
C GLU A 425 -26.62 16.90 -18.83
N THR A 426 -26.48 16.70 -20.13
CA THR A 426 -27.46 17.05 -21.17
C THR A 426 -27.80 15.80 -21.98
N ALA A 427 -28.75 15.86 -22.89
CA ALA A 427 -29.16 14.73 -23.70
C ALA A 427 -27.98 14.05 -24.45
N SER A 428 -26.97 14.79 -24.86
CA SER A 428 -25.86 14.27 -25.68
C SER A 428 -24.49 14.46 -25.07
N ARG A 429 -24.37 15.11 -23.93
CA ARG A 429 -23.08 15.52 -23.39
C ARG A 429 -23.05 15.55 -21.86
N ILE A 430 -21.92 15.12 -21.30
CA ILE A 430 -21.57 15.36 -19.89
C ILE A 430 -20.38 16.33 -19.87
N ARG A 431 -20.52 17.44 -19.17
CA ARG A 431 -19.46 18.42 -18.95
C ARG A 431 -19.06 18.41 -17.47
N VAL A 432 -17.78 18.24 -17.21
CA VAL A 432 -17.17 18.41 -15.87
C VAL A 432 -16.46 19.76 -15.88
N ALA A 433 -16.94 20.68 -15.08
CA ALA A 433 -16.37 22.03 -14.93
C ALA A 433 -15.64 22.09 -13.58
N PHE A 434 -14.34 21.93 -13.60
CA PHE A 434 -13.48 22.04 -12.41
C PHE A 434 -13.37 23.49 -11.93
N ALA A 435 -13.04 23.66 -10.64
CA ALA A 435 -12.80 24.97 -10.06
C ALA A 435 -11.65 25.68 -10.80
N SER A 436 -11.93 26.86 -11.36
CA SER A 436 -10.95 27.65 -12.13
C SER A 436 -9.76 28.12 -11.27
N ALA A 437 -9.95 28.21 -9.94
CA ALA A 437 -8.92 28.59 -8.98
C ALA A 437 -8.06 27.40 -8.50
N CYS A 438 -8.17 26.19 -9.14
CA CYS A 438 -7.35 25.05 -8.77
C CYS A 438 -5.87 25.36 -9.07
N PRO A 439 -4.98 25.36 -8.05
CA PRO A 439 -3.58 25.73 -8.25
C PRO A 439 -2.80 24.72 -9.09
N ASP A 440 -3.22 23.44 -9.08
CA ASP A 440 -2.57 22.33 -9.79
C ASP A 440 -3.29 21.94 -11.09
N ALA A 441 -4.07 22.85 -11.67
CA ALA A 441 -4.86 22.57 -12.88
C ALA A 441 -4.01 22.04 -14.05
N ASP A 442 -2.78 22.54 -14.22
CA ASP A 442 -1.88 22.10 -15.29
C ASP A 442 -1.32 20.71 -15.03
N ILE A 443 -0.94 20.40 -13.77
CA ILE A 443 -0.51 19.06 -13.37
C ILE A 443 -1.66 18.08 -13.56
N PHE A 444 -2.86 18.43 -13.10
CA PHE A 444 -4.06 17.62 -13.28
C PHE A 444 -4.32 17.29 -14.76
N ARG A 445 -4.24 18.31 -15.63
CA ARG A 445 -4.42 18.15 -17.08
C ARG A 445 -3.36 17.25 -17.68
N THR A 446 -2.10 17.42 -17.29
CA THR A 446 -0.98 16.58 -17.74
C THR A 446 -1.22 15.11 -17.40
N ILE A 447 -1.57 14.82 -16.15
CA ILE A 447 -1.89 13.45 -15.71
C ILE A 447 -3.10 12.91 -16.48
N ALA A 448 -4.16 13.71 -16.62
CA ALA A 448 -5.37 13.28 -17.32
C ALA A 448 -5.11 12.96 -18.81
N ILE A 449 -4.15 13.60 -19.45
CA ILE A 449 -3.74 13.32 -20.83
C ILE A 449 -2.82 12.11 -20.89
N ALA A 450 -1.87 11.98 -19.97
CA ALA A 450 -0.86 10.91 -19.95
C ALA A 450 -1.47 9.53 -19.66
N LEU A 451 -2.44 9.46 -18.73
CA LEU A 451 -3.19 8.23 -18.47
C LEU A 451 -3.98 7.85 -19.74
N LYS A 452 -3.59 6.77 -20.40
CA LYS A 452 -4.21 6.31 -21.65
C LYS A 452 -5.67 5.89 -21.40
N THR A 453 -6.56 6.30 -22.27
CA THR A 453 -7.86 5.62 -22.40
C THR A 453 -7.61 4.34 -23.17
N ALA A 454 -7.95 3.18 -22.61
CA ALA A 454 -8.00 1.96 -23.40
C ALA A 454 -8.85 2.23 -24.66
N PRO A 455 -8.47 1.73 -25.84
CA PRO A 455 -9.32 1.83 -27.00
C PRO A 455 -10.69 1.22 -26.68
N THR A 456 -11.76 1.97 -26.95
CA THR A 456 -13.15 1.56 -26.78
C THR A 456 -13.49 0.44 -27.73
#